data_2e0cac76f169cad13673842df80dae88
#
_entry.id   2e0cac76f169cad13673842df80dae88
#
_cell.length_a   1.000
_cell.length_b   1.000
_cell.length_c   1.000
_cell.angle_alpha   90.00
_cell.angle_beta   90.00
_cell.angle_gamma   90.00
#
_symmetry.space_group_name_H-M   'P 1'
#
loop_
_entity.id
_entity.type
_entity.pdbx_description
1 polymer ?
#
loop_
_entity_poly.entity_id
_entity_poly.type
_entity_poly.pdbx_seq_one_letter_code
_entity_poly.pdbx_strand_id
1 'polypeptide(L)'
;VLLSYSHRFAFIHIPKTAGCSMSEAIGRHTEPVTGYWANRLLDRVGIHVNHYAPLRWKRFRTHTSAAILKRHLPAAVFDDLFKFSFVRNPWDLLVSYFHFVRKSPGHHRSRRANRLRSFEEYALYELRRNKISQTRMLTDRRGRLLVDFVGHTETIARDFATICDRIGVEADLPHVNRSGHGDYRDFYTDRLIDRVGDHFAEDIERFGYTFDGLAAAPAAAVRPTVLMPGALLRPA
;
A
#
# COMPACT_ATOMS: atom_id res chain seq x y z
N VAL A 1 -3.67 -5.57 4.50
CA VAL A 1 -3.27 -6.64 3.57
C VAL A 1 -4.52 -7.36 3.08
N LEU A 2 -4.62 -7.52 1.77
CA LEU A 2 -5.55 -8.48 1.16
C LEU A 2 -4.75 -9.71 0.76
N LEU A 3 -5.31 -10.90 0.94
CA LEU A 3 -4.62 -12.14 0.69
C LEU A 3 -5.58 -13.15 0.06
N SER A 4 -5.12 -13.81 -0.98
CA SER A 4 -5.85 -14.86 -1.67
C SER A 4 -4.95 -16.06 -1.91
N TYR A 5 -5.38 -17.22 -1.44
CA TYR A 5 -4.70 -18.48 -1.77
C TYR A 5 -5.21 -19.03 -3.11
N SER A 6 -6.49 -18.87 -3.38
CA SER A 6 -7.10 -19.33 -4.64
C SER A 6 -6.49 -18.65 -5.86
N HIS A 7 -6.27 -17.33 -5.78
CA HIS A 7 -5.61 -16.52 -6.82
C HIS A 7 -4.13 -16.27 -6.55
N ARG A 8 -3.56 -16.85 -5.47
CA ARG A 8 -2.14 -16.82 -5.13
C ARG A 8 -1.54 -15.41 -5.08
N PHE A 9 -2.21 -14.47 -4.42
CA PHE A 9 -1.69 -13.11 -4.28
C PHE A 9 -1.75 -12.57 -2.84
N ALA A 10 -0.89 -11.55 -2.59
CA ALA A 10 -0.94 -10.71 -1.41
C ALA A 10 -0.79 -9.23 -1.78
N PHE A 11 -1.79 -8.42 -1.48
CA PHE A 11 -1.72 -6.97 -1.62
C PHE A 11 -1.29 -6.31 -0.32
N ILE A 12 -0.13 -5.67 -0.33
CA ILE A 12 0.40 -4.89 0.80
C ILE A 12 -0.16 -3.49 0.73
N HIS A 13 -1.10 -3.19 1.61
CA HIS A 13 -1.81 -1.91 1.59
C HIS A 13 -1.03 -0.81 2.32
N ILE A 14 -0.34 0.04 1.58
CA ILE A 14 0.25 1.28 2.09
C ILE A 14 -0.87 2.33 2.27
N PRO A 15 -0.94 3.06 3.39
CA PRO A 15 -1.96 4.08 3.56
C PRO A 15 -1.88 5.18 2.49
N LYS A 16 -3.03 5.59 1.96
CA LYS A 16 -3.18 6.71 0.99
C LYS A 16 -2.62 6.45 -0.42
N THR A 17 -2.41 5.19 -0.78
CA THR A 17 -1.99 4.74 -2.11
C THR A 17 -3.09 3.91 -2.80
N ALA A 18 -4.30 4.43 -2.88
CA ALA A 18 -5.47 3.82 -3.52
C ALA A 18 -5.95 2.47 -2.93
N GLY A 19 -5.55 2.12 -1.70
CA GLY A 19 -5.90 0.83 -1.10
C GLY A 19 -7.40 0.56 -0.93
N CYS A 20 -8.25 1.59 -0.81
CA CYS A 20 -9.70 1.43 -0.78
C CYS A 20 -10.22 0.96 -2.14
N SER A 21 -9.76 1.57 -3.24
CA SER A 21 -10.12 1.16 -4.60
C SER A 21 -9.67 -0.26 -4.89
N MET A 22 -8.45 -0.64 -4.44
CA MET A 22 -7.97 -2.03 -4.53
C MET A 22 -8.85 -2.99 -3.74
N SER A 23 -9.21 -2.63 -2.50
CA SER A 23 -10.06 -3.49 -1.66
C SER A 23 -11.44 -3.69 -2.25
N GLU A 24 -11.99 -2.68 -2.90
CA GLU A 24 -13.29 -2.78 -3.58
C GLU A 24 -13.20 -3.61 -4.87
N ALA A 25 -12.15 -3.41 -5.68
CA ALA A 25 -11.97 -4.10 -6.94
C ALA A 25 -11.71 -5.60 -6.76
N ILE A 26 -10.76 -5.96 -5.91
CA ILE A 26 -10.28 -7.35 -5.78
C ILE A 26 -10.63 -8.01 -4.44
N GLY A 27 -11.32 -7.31 -3.54
CA GLY A 27 -11.68 -7.84 -2.22
C GLY A 27 -12.50 -9.13 -2.28
N ARG A 28 -13.41 -9.26 -3.27
CA ARG A 28 -14.20 -10.46 -3.49
C ARG A 28 -13.39 -11.73 -3.84
N HIS A 29 -12.16 -11.54 -4.30
CA HIS A 29 -11.24 -12.61 -4.66
C HIS A 29 -10.27 -12.98 -3.52
N THR A 30 -10.44 -12.36 -2.37
CA THR A 30 -9.66 -12.67 -1.16
C THR A 30 -10.34 -13.75 -0.35
N GLU A 31 -9.59 -14.40 0.52
CA GLU A 31 -10.14 -15.38 1.45
C GLU A 31 -11.21 -14.73 2.33
N PRO A 32 -12.39 -15.39 2.47
CA PRO A 32 -13.45 -14.84 3.28
C PRO A 32 -12.99 -14.75 4.73
N VAL A 33 -13.29 -13.63 5.35
CA VAL A 33 -13.16 -13.50 6.81
C VAL A 33 -14.09 -14.55 7.41
N THR A 34 -13.54 -15.60 8.01
CA THR A 34 -14.35 -16.65 8.60
C THR A 34 -15.34 -16.06 9.59
N GLY A 35 -16.56 -16.61 9.62
CA GLY A 35 -17.72 -16.06 10.33
C GLY A 35 -17.61 -16.00 11.87
N TYR A 36 -16.41 -15.84 12.40
CA TYR A 36 -16.18 -15.62 13.82
C TYR A 36 -16.74 -14.24 14.21
N TRP A 37 -17.69 -14.21 15.15
CA TRP A 37 -18.41 -13.00 15.55
C TRP A 37 -17.52 -11.81 15.92
N ALA A 38 -16.35 -12.07 16.53
CA ALA A 38 -15.37 -11.05 16.89
C ALA A 38 -14.76 -10.34 15.67
N ASN A 39 -14.76 -10.98 14.48
CA ASN A 39 -14.24 -10.36 13.26
C ASN A 39 -15.12 -9.20 12.79
N ARG A 40 -16.45 -9.34 12.91
CA ARG A 40 -17.40 -8.24 12.61
C ARG A 40 -17.19 -7.04 13.52
N LEU A 41 -16.83 -7.27 14.79
CA LEU A 41 -16.53 -6.19 15.71
C LEU A 41 -15.19 -5.52 15.39
N LEU A 42 -14.20 -6.30 14.99
CA LEU A 42 -12.86 -5.82 14.61
C LEU A 42 -12.87 -5.05 13.28
N ASP A 43 -13.70 -5.47 12.32
CA ASP A 43 -13.91 -4.74 11.06
C ASP A 43 -14.46 -3.33 11.29
N ARG A 44 -15.35 -3.16 12.28
CA ARG A 44 -15.88 -1.83 12.66
C ARG A 44 -14.81 -0.85 13.15
N VAL A 45 -13.70 -1.37 13.67
CA VAL A 45 -12.56 -0.57 14.12
C VAL A 45 -11.37 -0.60 13.14
N GLY A 46 -11.62 -1.01 11.89
CA GLY A 46 -10.61 -1.03 10.82
C GLY A 46 -9.56 -2.13 10.94
N ILE A 47 -9.85 -3.17 11.72
CA ILE A 47 -8.98 -4.34 11.86
C ILE A 47 -9.53 -5.47 11.00
N HIS A 48 -9.07 -5.57 9.77
CA HIS A 48 -9.42 -6.70 8.89
C HIS A 48 -8.64 -7.94 9.31
N VAL A 49 -9.39 -9.01 9.59
CA VAL A 49 -8.84 -10.28 10.06
C VAL A 49 -8.93 -11.29 8.92
N ASN A 50 -7.79 -11.61 8.35
CA ASN A 50 -7.67 -12.69 7.40
C ASN A 50 -7.29 -13.97 8.15
N HIS A 51 -8.15 -14.99 8.10
CA HIS A 51 -7.90 -16.29 8.68
C HIS A 51 -7.34 -17.25 7.65
N TYR A 52 -6.10 -17.68 7.87
CA TYR A 52 -5.47 -18.68 6.99
C TYR A 52 -5.31 -20.00 7.73
N ALA A 53 -5.66 -21.08 7.06
CA ALA A 53 -5.18 -22.38 7.48
C ALA A 53 -3.67 -22.49 7.15
N PRO A 54 -2.83 -23.00 8.05
CA PRO A 54 -3.11 -23.46 9.40
C PRO A 54 -3.13 -22.34 10.47
N LEU A 55 -3.02 -21.08 10.10
CA LEU A 55 -2.83 -19.93 11.00
C LEU A 55 -4.13 -19.16 11.26
N ARG A 56 -5.26 -19.84 11.43
CA ARG A 56 -6.61 -19.25 11.61
C ARG A 56 -6.73 -18.18 12.71
N TRP A 57 -5.75 -18.02 13.56
CA TRP A 57 -5.70 -17.10 14.70
C TRP A 57 -4.72 -15.94 14.53
N LYS A 58 -3.94 -15.89 13.43
CA LYS A 58 -3.07 -14.74 13.15
C LYS A 58 -3.79 -13.66 12.38
N ARG A 59 -3.73 -12.47 12.94
CA ARG A 59 -4.44 -11.28 12.45
C ARG A 59 -3.49 -10.37 11.72
N PHE A 60 -3.80 -10.04 10.48
CA PHE A 60 -3.12 -8.98 9.75
C PHE A 60 -3.98 -7.71 9.78
N ARG A 61 -3.40 -6.59 10.18
CA ARG A 61 -4.06 -5.29 10.08
C ARG A 61 -4.06 -4.83 8.62
N THR A 62 -4.94 -3.89 8.29
CA THR A 62 -5.01 -3.29 6.95
C THR A 62 -3.63 -2.85 6.44
N HIS A 63 -2.84 -2.21 7.29
CA HIS A 63 -1.52 -1.68 6.95
C HIS A 63 -0.38 -2.55 7.54
N THR A 64 -0.49 -3.86 7.44
CA THR A 64 0.61 -4.76 7.80
C THR A 64 1.70 -4.72 6.74
N SER A 65 2.97 -4.56 7.14
CA SER A 65 4.10 -4.54 6.21
C SER A 65 4.42 -5.93 5.65
N ALA A 66 5.08 -5.96 4.48
CA ALA A 66 5.54 -7.20 3.85
C ALA A 66 6.45 -8.03 4.76
N ALA A 67 7.31 -7.37 5.55
CA ALA A 67 8.19 -8.04 6.50
C ALA A 67 7.41 -8.75 7.63
N ILE A 68 6.32 -8.15 8.11
CA ILE A 68 5.45 -8.79 9.10
C ILE A 68 4.71 -9.97 8.46
N LEU A 69 4.20 -9.81 7.23
CA LEU A 69 3.55 -10.89 6.49
C LEU A 69 4.51 -12.07 6.32
N LYS A 70 5.72 -11.82 5.82
CA LYS A 70 6.78 -12.83 5.66
C LYS A 70 7.10 -13.60 6.96
N ARG A 71 7.17 -12.89 8.09
CA ARG A 71 7.47 -13.50 9.38
C ARG A 71 6.35 -14.43 9.89
N HIS A 72 5.11 -14.20 9.46
CA HIS A 72 3.95 -14.89 9.99
C HIS A 72 3.37 -15.96 9.06
N LEU A 73 3.71 -15.95 7.79
CA LEU A 73 3.37 -17.01 6.86
C LEU A 73 4.49 -18.07 6.80
N PRO A 74 4.16 -19.34 6.56
CA PRO A 74 5.16 -20.34 6.18
C PRO A 74 5.92 -19.85 4.95
N ALA A 75 7.24 -20.12 4.90
CA ALA A 75 8.11 -19.62 3.82
C ALA A 75 7.58 -20.03 2.44
N ALA A 76 7.23 -21.31 2.27
CA ALA A 76 6.69 -21.81 1.00
C ALA A 76 5.42 -21.07 0.56
N VAL A 77 4.53 -20.70 1.51
CA VAL A 77 3.30 -19.94 1.21
C VAL A 77 3.65 -18.51 0.82
N PHE A 78 4.54 -17.86 1.56
CA PHE A 78 4.94 -16.49 1.26
C PHE A 78 5.62 -16.40 -0.12
N ASP A 79 6.48 -17.36 -0.44
CA ASP A 79 7.25 -17.38 -1.68
C ASP A 79 6.36 -17.70 -2.90
N ASP A 80 5.30 -18.51 -2.71
CA ASP A 80 4.32 -18.85 -3.75
C ASP A 80 3.37 -17.71 -4.12
N LEU A 81 3.10 -16.79 -3.22
CA LEU A 81 2.20 -15.67 -3.46
C LEU A 81 2.85 -14.62 -4.37
N PHE A 82 2.08 -14.11 -5.34
CA PHE A 82 2.40 -12.86 -6.05
C PHE A 82 2.12 -11.67 -5.13
N LYS A 83 3.16 -11.04 -4.65
CA LYS A 83 3.07 -9.92 -3.70
C LYS A 83 3.17 -8.61 -4.44
N PHE A 84 2.20 -7.72 -4.22
CA PHE A 84 2.20 -6.40 -4.85
C PHE A 84 1.73 -5.30 -3.92
N SER A 85 2.04 -4.07 -4.31
CA SER A 85 1.63 -2.85 -3.62
C SER A 85 1.48 -1.71 -4.59
N PHE A 86 0.87 -0.62 -4.15
CA PHE A 86 0.91 0.67 -4.83
C PHE A 86 1.66 1.68 -3.97
N VAL A 87 2.43 2.53 -4.63
CA VAL A 87 3.10 3.69 -4.04
C VAL A 87 2.55 4.98 -4.65
N ARG A 88 2.82 6.09 -4.01
CA ARG A 88 2.40 7.42 -4.43
C ARG A 88 3.56 8.39 -4.29
N ASN A 89 3.61 9.40 -5.15
CA ASN A 89 4.55 10.50 -5.03
C ASN A 89 4.59 11.02 -3.58
N PRO A 90 5.74 11.07 -2.90
CA PRO A 90 5.84 11.44 -1.48
C PRO A 90 5.26 12.80 -1.13
N TRP A 91 5.39 13.78 -2.03
CA TRP A 91 4.81 15.11 -1.84
C TRP A 91 3.28 15.06 -1.91
N ASP A 92 2.72 14.37 -2.91
CA ASP A 92 1.28 14.16 -3.04
C ASP A 92 0.72 13.29 -1.91
N LEU A 93 1.50 12.31 -1.45
CA LEU A 93 1.16 11.48 -0.29
C LEU A 93 0.91 12.31 0.98
N LEU A 94 1.79 13.29 1.27
CA LEU A 94 1.64 14.19 2.42
C LEU A 94 0.39 15.07 2.31
N VAL A 95 0.10 15.60 1.13
CA VAL A 95 -1.13 16.40 0.89
C VAL A 95 -2.37 15.51 1.07
N SER A 96 -2.35 14.30 0.53
CA SER A 96 -3.43 13.32 0.72
C SER A 96 -3.66 12.98 2.20
N TYR A 97 -2.58 12.81 2.98
CA TYR A 97 -2.68 12.60 4.43
C TYR A 97 -3.26 13.81 5.15
N PHE A 98 -2.81 15.02 4.82
CA PHE A 98 -3.30 16.25 5.41
C PHE A 98 -4.82 16.38 5.28
N HIS A 99 -5.33 16.24 4.06
CA HIS A 99 -6.78 16.32 3.82
C HIS A 99 -7.55 15.18 4.49
N PHE A 100 -7.04 13.95 4.40
CA PHE A 100 -7.68 12.81 5.03
C PHE A 100 -7.81 12.96 6.54
N VAL A 101 -6.72 13.31 7.22
CA VAL A 101 -6.70 13.41 8.69
C VAL A 101 -7.60 14.54 9.18
N ARG A 102 -7.67 15.64 8.45
CA ARG A 102 -8.57 16.78 8.79
C ARG A 102 -10.04 16.46 8.60
N LYS A 103 -10.37 15.71 7.55
CA LYS A 103 -11.76 15.29 7.23
C LYS A 103 -12.24 14.09 8.05
N SER A 104 -11.37 13.43 8.83
CA SER A 104 -11.70 12.21 9.58
C SER A 104 -11.70 12.46 11.10
N PRO A 105 -12.80 12.94 11.72
CA PRO A 105 -12.83 13.32 13.14
C PRO A 105 -12.45 12.19 14.09
N GLY A 106 -12.79 10.94 13.74
CA GLY A 106 -12.43 9.72 14.50
C GLY A 106 -10.97 9.32 14.40
N HIS A 107 -10.20 9.90 13.48
CA HIS A 107 -8.79 9.55 13.33
C HIS A 107 -7.98 10.17 14.48
N HIS A 108 -7.11 9.35 15.12
CA HIS A 108 -6.33 9.75 16.31
C HIS A 108 -5.45 11.00 16.11
N ARG A 109 -5.12 11.36 14.87
CA ARG A 109 -4.35 12.58 14.52
C ARG A 109 -5.21 13.78 14.18
N SER A 110 -6.53 13.63 14.06
CA SER A 110 -7.43 14.67 13.58
C SER A 110 -7.36 15.94 14.46
N ARG A 111 -7.43 15.78 15.79
CA ARG A 111 -7.33 16.92 16.72
C ARG A 111 -6.03 17.71 16.54
N ARG A 112 -4.91 17.03 16.32
CA ARG A 112 -3.61 17.69 16.10
C ARG A 112 -3.55 18.38 14.76
N ALA A 113 -3.94 17.68 13.68
CA ALA A 113 -3.93 18.23 12.33
C ALA A 113 -4.82 19.48 12.19
N ASN A 114 -5.99 19.48 12.86
CA ASN A 114 -6.91 20.62 12.83
C ASN A 114 -6.45 21.84 13.67
N ARG A 115 -5.46 21.67 14.57
CA ARG A 115 -4.82 22.77 15.30
C ARG A 115 -3.68 23.42 14.52
N LEU A 116 -3.16 22.76 13.49
CA LEU A 116 -2.13 23.32 12.64
C LEU A 116 -2.74 24.27 11.63
N ARG A 117 -2.11 25.43 11.45
CA ARG A 117 -2.65 26.55 10.68
C ARG A 117 -2.48 26.39 9.18
N SER A 118 -1.43 25.69 8.76
CA SER A 118 -1.06 25.51 7.35
C SER A 118 -0.68 24.07 7.02
N PHE A 119 -0.62 23.77 5.74
CA PHE A 119 -0.06 22.51 5.24
C PHE A 119 1.43 22.39 5.61
N GLU A 120 2.20 23.48 5.53
CA GLU A 120 3.62 23.45 5.88
C GLU A 120 3.83 23.02 7.34
N GLU A 121 3.08 23.58 8.29
CA GLU A 121 3.14 23.15 9.69
C GLU A 121 2.83 21.67 9.84
N TYR A 122 1.85 21.16 9.09
CA TYR A 122 1.48 19.75 9.08
C TYR A 122 2.59 18.88 8.51
N ALA A 123 3.15 19.26 7.36
CA ALA A 123 4.26 18.55 6.72
C ALA A 123 5.45 18.45 7.67
N LEU A 124 5.90 19.56 8.23
CA LEU A 124 7.00 19.59 9.19
C LEU A 124 6.73 18.75 10.45
N TYR A 125 5.48 18.70 10.90
CA TYR A 125 5.08 17.82 12.00
C TYR A 125 5.21 16.33 11.62
N GLU A 126 4.75 15.94 10.42
CA GLU A 126 4.86 14.54 9.97
C GLU A 126 6.31 14.13 9.70
N LEU A 127 7.15 15.01 9.14
CA LEU A 127 8.58 14.74 8.97
C LEU A 127 9.26 14.45 10.32
N ARG A 128 9.00 15.28 11.34
CA ARG A 128 9.53 15.04 12.70
C ARG A 128 9.08 13.73 13.32
N ARG A 129 7.84 13.28 13.02
CA ARG A 129 7.33 11.99 13.50
C ARG A 129 8.04 10.80 12.84
N ASN A 130 8.51 10.95 11.63
CA ASN A 130 9.19 9.91 10.84
C ASN A 130 8.46 8.54 10.84
N LYS A 131 7.13 8.57 10.67
CA LYS A 131 6.28 7.36 10.68
C LYS A 131 5.76 6.95 9.31
N ILE A 132 5.87 7.83 8.32
CA ILE A 132 5.49 7.57 6.94
C ILE A 132 6.74 7.13 6.19
N SER A 133 6.72 5.95 5.60
CA SER A 133 7.72 5.47 4.65
C SER A 133 7.11 4.30 3.89
N GLN A 134 7.07 4.42 2.58
CA GLN A 134 6.56 3.38 1.69
C GLN A 134 7.57 2.24 1.58
N THR A 135 8.85 2.58 1.49
CA THR A 135 9.96 1.62 1.46
C THR A 135 9.92 0.68 2.67
N ARG A 136 9.79 1.22 3.89
CA ARG A 136 9.72 0.39 5.11
C ARG A 136 8.53 -0.57 5.15
N MET A 137 7.46 -0.25 4.44
CA MET A 137 6.30 -1.16 4.32
C MET A 137 6.59 -2.36 3.41
N LEU A 138 7.50 -2.21 2.46
CA LEU A 138 7.75 -3.19 1.39
C LEU A 138 9.08 -3.94 1.52
N THR A 139 9.96 -3.53 2.43
CA THR A 139 11.31 -4.09 2.56
C THR A 139 11.53 -4.89 3.84
N ASP A 140 12.57 -5.72 3.84
CA ASP A 140 13.13 -6.33 5.04
C ASP A 140 14.12 -5.37 5.75
N ARG A 141 14.68 -5.84 6.89
CA ARG A 141 15.66 -5.06 7.67
C ARG A 141 16.97 -4.75 6.91
N ARG A 142 17.24 -5.45 5.81
CA ARG A 142 18.41 -5.24 4.94
C ARG A 142 18.08 -4.35 3.74
N GLY A 143 16.89 -3.77 3.69
CA GLY A 143 16.42 -2.95 2.57
C GLY A 143 16.04 -3.73 1.31
N ARG A 144 15.97 -5.08 1.35
CA ARG A 144 15.56 -5.89 0.20
C ARG A 144 14.06 -5.83 0.03
N LEU A 145 13.60 -5.58 -1.18
CA LEU A 145 12.18 -5.57 -1.53
C LEU A 145 11.59 -6.97 -1.33
N LEU A 146 10.43 -7.02 -0.69
CA LEU A 146 9.68 -8.25 -0.37
C LEU A 146 8.42 -8.42 -1.20
N VAL A 147 8.21 -7.57 -2.20
CA VAL A 147 7.08 -7.63 -3.13
C VAL A 147 7.60 -7.85 -4.55
N ASP A 148 6.78 -8.48 -5.38
CA ASP A 148 7.14 -8.85 -6.75
C ASP A 148 6.76 -7.76 -7.74
N PHE A 149 5.82 -6.86 -7.37
CA PHE A 149 5.38 -5.75 -8.20
C PHE A 149 5.04 -4.52 -7.35
N VAL A 150 5.45 -3.35 -7.83
CA VAL A 150 5.10 -2.05 -7.25
C VAL A 150 4.46 -1.20 -8.35
N GLY A 151 3.15 -0.97 -8.22
CA GLY A 151 2.42 -0.04 -9.07
C GLY A 151 2.46 1.38 -8.49
N HIS A 152 2.19 2.37 -9.33
CA HIS A 152 2.14 3.77 -8.97
C HIS A 152 0.71 4.31 -9.05
N THR A 153 0.32 5.15 -8.10
CA THR A 153 -1.02 5.79 -8.14
C THR A 153 -1.20 6.65 -9.38
N GLU A 154 -0.12 7.19 -9.90
CA GLU A 154 -0.06 8.03 -11.09
C GLU A 154 -0.35 7.27 -12.39
N THR A 155 -0.10 5.97 -12.39
CA THR A 155 -0.36 5.06 -13.53
C THR A 155 -1.30 3.91 -13.14
N ILE A 156 -2.16 4.16 -12.16
CA ILE A 156 -2.93 3.11 -11.48
C ILE A 156 -3.75 2.22 -12.40
N ALA A 157 -4.36 2.77 -13.44
CA ALA A 157 -5.18 1.99 -14.37
C ALA A 157 -4.34 0.96 -15.14
N ARG A 158 -3.19 1.37 -15.66
CA ARG A 158 -2.24 0.50 -16.37
C ARG A 158 -1.69 -0.58 -15.44
N ASP A 159 -1.22 -0.15 -14.27
CA ASP A 159 -0.55 -1.03 -13.31
C ASP A 159 -1.55 -2.02 -12.70
N PHE A 160 -2.81 -1.61 -12.52
CA PHE A 160 -3.88 -2.48 -12.06
C PHE A 160 -4.25 -3.53 -13.12
N ALA A 161 -4.34 -3.17 -14.39
CA ALA A 161 -4.56 -4.13 -15.48
C ALA A 161 -3.47 -5.21 -15.49
N THR A 162 -2.19 -4.80 -15.38
CA THR A 162 -1.05 -5.73 -15.29
C THR A 162 -1.17 -6.69 -14.09
N ILE A 163 -1.66 -6.19 -12.96
CA ILE A 163 -1.89 -7.02 -11.77
C ILE A 163 -3.03 -8.00 -12.02
N CYS A 164 -4.15 -7.54 -12.57
CA CYS A 164 -5.31 -8.39 -12.88
C CYS A 164 -4.94 -9.54 -13.81
N ASP A 165 -4.20 -9.27 -14.87
CA ASP A 165 -3.67 -10.29 -15.79
C ASP A 165 -2.80 -11.31 -15.03
N ARG A 166 -1.96 -10.84 -14.11
CA ARG A 166 -1.03 -11.70 -13.36
C ARG A 166 -1.73 -12.62 -12.38
N ILE A 167 -2.81 -12.15 -11.73
CA ILE A 167 -3.55 -12.94 -10.73
C ILE A 167 -4.76 -13.69 -11.32
N GLY A 168 -5.00 -13.54 -12.61
CA GLY A 168 -6.11 -14.22 -13.31
C GLY A 168 -7.48 -13.73 -12.83
N VAL A 169 -7.64 -12.40 -12.65
CA VAL A 169 -8.88 -11.79 -12.14
C VAL A 169 -9.35 -10.70 -13.10
N GLU A 170 -10.63 -10.76 -13.47
CA GLU A 170 -11.31 -9.66 -14.16
C GLU A 170 -11.94 -8.73 -13.12
N ALA A 171 -11.46 -7.50 -13.06
CA ALA A 171 -11.96 -6.49 -12.14
C ALA A 171 -11.77 -5.09 -12.70
N ASP A 172 -12.78 -4.25 -12.50
CA ASP A 172 -12.71 -2.83 -12.77
C ASP A 172 -12.23 -2.07 -11.53
N LEU A 173 -11.39 -1.06 -11.75
CA LEU A 173 -10.92 -0.22 -10.68
C LEU A 173 -11.92 0.91 -10.42
N PRO A 174 -12.69 0.88 -9.34
CA PRO A 174 -13.61 1.95 -9.03
C PRO A 174 -12.85 3.22 -8.66
N HIS A 175 -13.34 4.36 -9.11
CA HIS A 175 -12.81 5.68 -8.75
C HIS A 175 -13.23 6.06 -7.31
N VAL A 176 -12.84 5.26 -6.33
CA VAL A 176 -13.11 5.52 -4.92
C VAL A 176 -12.08 6.52 -4.38
N ASN A 177 -12.57 7.64 -3.88
CA ASN A 177 -11.75 8.67 -3.21
C ASN A 177 -10.71 9.36 -4.12
N ARG A 178 -11.14 10.08 -5.14
CA ARG A 178 -10.36 11.23 -5.59
C ARG A 178 -10.07 12.07 -4.35
N SER A 179 -8.80 12.19 -3.97
CA SER A 179 -8.42 13.16 -2.95
C SER A 179 -8.90 14.52 -3.46
N GLY A 180 -9.97 15.05 -2.86
CA GLY A 180 -10.65 16.27 -3.33
C GLY A 180 -9.84 17.54 -3.02
N HIS A 181 -8.52 17.47 -3.22
CA HIS A 181 -7.60 18.60 -3.26
C HIS A 181 -7.19 18.84 -4.71
N GLY A 182 -6.90 20.08 -5.05
CA GLY A 182 -6.30 20.47 -6.33
C GLY A 182 -4.91 19.84 -6.53
N ASP A 183 -4.12 20.44 -7.39
CA ASP A 183 -2.73 19.98 -7.60
C ASP A 183 -1.96 20.06 -6.27
N TYR A 184 -1.25 19.00 -5.92
CA TYR A 184 -0.45 18.97 -4.69
C TYR A 184 0.69 20.01 -4.73
N ARG A 185 1.15 20.40 -5.91
CA ARG A 185 2.23 21.39 -6.10
C ARG A 185 1.88 22.74 -5.50
N ASP A 186 0.60 23.11 -5.52
CA ASP A 186 0.09 24.39 -4.98
C ASP A 186 0.29 24.52 -3.45
N PHE A 187 0.59 23.42 -2.78
CA PHE A 187 0.79 23.38 -1.32
C PHE A 187 2.25 23.62 -0.92
N TYR A 188 3.18 23.68 -1.88
CA TYR A 188 4.60 23.66 -1.61
C TYR A 188 5.32 24.97 -1.93
N THR A 189 6.24 25.35 -1.06
CA THR A 189 7.32 26.30 -1.33
C THR A 189 8.59 25.53 -1.69
N ASP A 190 9.54 26.15 -2.41
CA ASP A 190 10.81 25.52 -2.78
C ASP A 190 11.51 24.90 -1.56
N ARG A 191 11.59 25.65 -0.47
CA ARG A 191 12.17 25.16 0.79
C ARG A 191 11.48 23.93 1.34
N LEU A 192 10.15 23.83 1.21
CA LEU A 192 9.40 22.67 1.68
C LEU A 192 9.57 21.48 0.73
N ILE A 193 9.71 21.74 -0.58
CA ILE A 193 10.02 20.71 -1.59
C ILE A 193 11.32 20.02 -1.21
N ASP A 194 12.39 20.77 -0.96
CA ASP A 194 13.71 20.24 -0.59
C ASP A 194 13.64 19.41 0.70
N ARG A 195 13.02 19.96 1.73
CA ARG A 195 12.91 19.27 3.04
C ARG A 195 12.12 17.97 2.99
N VAL A 196 11.09 17.92 2.18
CA VAL A 196 10.31 16.69 1.95
C VAL A 196 11.12 15.72 1.10
N GLY A 197 11.81 16.21 0.07
CA GLY A 197 12.73 15.45 -0.76
C GLY A 197 13.79 14.73 0.04
N ASP A 198 14.52 15.47 0.88
CA ASP A 198 15.56 14.92 1.76
C ASP A 198 15.00 13.84 2.70
N HIS A 199 13.83 14.10 3.28
CA HIS A 199 13.22 13.16 4.23
C HIS A 199 12.76 11.85 3.58
N PHE A 200 12.25 11.92 2.36
CA PHE A 200 11.76 10.76 1.61
C PHE A 200 12.73 10.28 0.52
N ALA A 201 14.02 10.65 0.61
CA ALA A 201 15.03 10.32 -0.41
C ALA A 201 15.03 8.83 -0.77
N GLU A 202 14.90 7.93 0.21
CA GLU A 202 14.84 6.49 -0.01
C GLU A 202 13.58 6.07 -0.82
N ASP A 203 12.40 6.64 -0.53
CA ASP A 203 11.16 6.37 -1.27
C ASP A 203 11.27 6.95 -2.70
N ILE A 204 11.84 8.14 -2.84
CA ILE A 204 12.01 8.86 -4.11
C ILE A 204 12.94 8.07 -5.04
N GLU A 205 14.13 7.73 -4.57
CA GLU A 205 15.12 7.00 -5.34
C GLU A 205 14.60 5.60 -5.73
N ARG A 206 14.02 4.88 -4.77
CA ARG A 206 13.56 3.50 -4.98
C ARG A 206 12.40 3.39 -5.95
N PHE A 207 11.48 4.34 -5.92
CA PHE A 207 10.25 4.28 -6.72
C PHE A 207 10.24 5.24 -7.91
N GLY A 208 11.36 5.92 -8.18
CA GLY A 208 11.54 6.74 -9.37
C GLY A 208 10.68 8.01 -9.37
N TYR A 209 10.59 8.70 -8.25
CA TYR A 209 9.84 9.94 -8.16
C TYR A 209 10.71 11.20 -8.34
N THR A 210 10.08 12.24 -8.85
CA THR A 210 10.51 13.64 -8.75
C THR A 210 9.38 14.45 -8.14
N PHE A 211 9.63 15.72 -7.82
CA PHE A 211 8.54 16.59 -7.38
C PHE A 211 7.42 16.66 -8.42
N ASP A 212 7.75 16.66 -9.70
CA ASP A 212 6.78 16.80 -10.80
C ASP A 212 6.08 15.50 -11.21
N GLY A 213 6.40 14.39 -10.61
CA GLY A 213 5.78 13.09 -10.90
C GLY A 213 6.80 11.95 -10.98
N LEU A 214 6.51 10.97 -11.83
CA LEU A 214 7.45 9.88 -12.10
C LEU A 214 8.61 10.42 -12.95
N ALA A 215 9.84 10.10 -12.56
CA ALA A 215 11.00 10.32 -13.40
C ALA A 215 10.81 9.59 -14.73
N ALA A 216 11.25 10.18 -15.82
CA ALA A 216 11.33 9.48 -17.10
C ALA A 216 12.14 8.19 -16.89
N ALA A 217 11.53 7.04 -17.18
CA ALA A 217 12.08 5.75 -16.81
C ALA A 217 13.55 5.62 -17.23
N PRO A 218 14.48 5.32 -16.32
CA PRO A 218 15.67 4.60 -16.72
C PRO A 218 15.21 3.22 -17.17
N ALA A 219 15.56 2.84 -18.38
CA ALA A 219 15.22 1.56 -18.93
C ALA A 219 15.65 0.43 -17.99
N ALA A 220 14.69 -0.43 -17.66
CA ALA A 220 14.86 -1.77 -17.12
C ALA A 220 15.51 -1.95 -15.75
N ALA A 221 14.69 -2.41 -14.80
CA ALA A 221 15.08 -3.54 -13.95
C ALA A 221 13.88 -4.16 -13.21
N VAL A 222 12.89 -4.62 -13.93
CA VAL A 222 12.06 -5.70 -13.43
C VAL A 222 12.52 -6.97 -14.15
N ARG A 223 13.34 -7.78 -13.51
CA ARG A 223 13.62 -9.13 -14.01
C ARG A 223 12.31 -9.91 -13.87
N PRO A 224 11.69 -10.37 -14.95
CA PRO A 224 10.59 -11.30 -14.85
C PRO A 224 11.14 -12.60 -14.25
N THR A 225 10.68 -12.94 -13.05
CA THR A 225 10.85 -14.30 -12.55
C THR A 225 10.00 -15.19 -13.46
N VAL A 226 10.68 -15.93 -14.33
CA VAL A 226 10.06 -16.96 -15.18
C VAL A 226 9.51 -18.00 -14.25
N LEU A 227 8.20 -18.02 -14.07
CA LEU A 227 7.49 -19.12 -13.43
C LEU A 227 7.47 -20.28 -14.42
N MET A 228 8.23 -21.34 -14.09
CA MET A 228 8.02 -22.66 -14.69
C MET A 228 6.64 -23.17 -14.29
N PRO A 229 5.84 -23.73 -15.20
CA PRO A 229 4.58 -24.36 -14.86
C PRO A 229 4.89 -25.68 -14.14
N GLY A 230 4.66 -25.75 -12.84
CA GLY A 230 4.97 -26.91 -12.01
C GLY A 230 3.82 -27.32 -11.12
N ALA A 231 3.25 -28.46 -11.46
CA ALA A 231 2.57 -29.44 -10.60
C ALA A 231 1.44 -28.96 -9.66
N LEU A 232 0.23 -29.27 -10.07
CA LEU A 232 -0.95 -29.39 -9.25
C LEU A 232 -0.69 -30.25 -7.99
N LEU A 233 -0.59 -29.62 -6.83
CA LEU A 233 -0.81 -30.32 -5.56
C LEU A 233 -2.30 -30.38 -5.33
N ARG A 234 -2.88 -31.59 -5.50
CA ARG A 234 -4.25 -31.89 -5.08
C ARG A 234 -4.31 -31.88 -3.55
N PRO A 235 -5.36 -31.31 -2.95
CA PRO A 235 -5.58 -31.43 -1.51
C PRO A 235 -6.02 -32.86 -1.17
N ALA A 236 -5.39 -33.39 -0.14
CA ALA A 236 -5.88 -34.56 0.60
C ALA A 236 -6.87 -34.11 1.68
#